data_febe94fcaa08bdfc684d7cc7b7bf205c
#
_entry.id   febe94fcaa08bdfc684d7cc7b7bf205c
#
_cell.length_a   1.000
_cell.length_b   1.000
_cell.length_c   1.000
_cell.angle_alpha   90.00
_cell.angle_beta   90.00
_cell.angle_gamma   90.00
#
_symmetry.space_group_name_H-M   'P 1'
#
loop_
_entity.id
_entity.type
_entity.pdbx_description
1 polymer ?
#
loop_
_entity_poly.entity_id
_entity_poly.type
_entity_poly.pdbx_seq_one_letter_code
_entity_poly.pdbx_strand_id
1 'polypeptide(L)'
;FMLWDQSEDDLVLAGVSNLRIDNTTDSSSTTTGSFHTDGGAGIAKKLYVGTDLDVDGTANLDAVDIDGAVQIDATVSVGVDGTGYDVKFFGATTSAFMLWDEDEDDLVLSGVAALSIDTTTDATNTTSGSFHTDGGVGIAKKLYVGTDLDVDGTANLDAVDIDGAVQIDGTVTVGVDDTGYDVKFFGATSGSYWLWDEDADGVVQVGSTQLTGAVTVGVDDTGHDVKFFGASAGAFMLYDQSEDTLEIRGASADATTSTGKLLLTTALTDINDGDVIGRIDFQAPVEAGGTDAIVVGATILAEADATFSSSVNSTDLVFLTGDSGAATEKLRIDSTGQVTFADGAIDVNIASHDGSNGLKLGGTLVTATAANLNATRTTATTGKAIAMAIVFG
;
A
#
# COMPACT_ATOMS: atom_id res chain seq x y z
N PHE A 1 -27.23 1.03 100.58
CA PHE A 1 -26.88 -0.08 101.45
C PHE A 1 -26.22 -1.24 100.68
N MET A 2 -25.54 -2.07 101.38
CA MET A 2 -25.02 -3.35 100.88
C MET A 2 -25.77 -4.46 101.62
N LEU A 3 -26.33 -5.39 100.89
CA LEU A 3 -27.11 -6.50 101.44
C LEU A 3 -26.64 -7.82 100.81
N TRP A 4 -26.39 -8.85 101.65
CA TRP A 4 -26.41 -10.23 101.16
C TRP A 4 -27.83 -10.73 101.18
N ASP A 5 -28.41 -10.95 100.05
CA ASP A 5 -29.76 -11.49 99.86
C ASP A 5 -29.70 -13.03 99.86
N GLN A 6 -30.15 -13.60 100.92
CA GLN A 6 -30.13 -15.06 101.05
C GLN A 6 -31.15 -15.79 100.22
N SER A 7 -32.14 -15.10 99.68
CA SER A 7 -33.15 -15.74 98.85
C SER A 7 -32.71 -15.85 97.37
N GLU A 8 -31.82 -14.96 96.97
CA GLU A 8 -31.26 -14.93 95.59
C GLU A 8 -29.79 -15.30 95.57
N ASP A 9 -29.13 -15.53 96.70
CA ASP A 9 -27.69 -15.73 96.88
C ASP A 9 -26.84 -14.60 96.25
N ASP A 10 -27.31 -13.35 96.37
CA ASP A 10 -26.73 -12.18 95.72
C ASP A 10 -26.14 -11.19 96.78
N LEU A 11 -25.06 -10.48 96.32
CA LEU A 11 -24.60 -9.26 96.98
C LEU A 11 -25.22 -8.05 96.28
N VAL A 12 -26.21 -7.44 96.89
CA VAL A 12 -26.93 -6.27 96.34
C VAL A 12 -26.36 -4.96 96.85
N LEU A 13 -25.92 -4.09 95.95
CA LEU A 13 -25.59 -2.70 96.25
C LEU A 13 -26.74 -1.84 95.63
N ALA A 14 -27.61 -1.28 96.46
CA ALA A 14 -28.82 -0.59 96.03
C ALA A 14 -28.81 0.89 96.46
N GLY A 15 -29.62 1.68 95.77
CA GLY A 15 -29.71 3.12 95.97
C GLY A 15 -28.61 3.86 95.19
N VAL A 16 -27.87 4.67 95.89
CA VAL A 16 -26.71 5.43 95.36
C VAL A 16 -25.35 4.78 95.71
N SER A 17 -25.35 3.49 95.99
CA SER A 17 -24.15 2.78 96.37
C SER A 17 -23.30 2.37 95.17
N ASN A 18 -21.98 2.47 95.26
CA ASN A 18 -21.02 2.08 94.24
C ASN A 18 -20.07 1.01 94.82
N LEU A 19 -19.69 0.02 94.04
CA LEU A 19 -18.55 -0.81 94.29
C LEU A 19 -17.30 -0.10 93.74
N ARG A 20 -16.35 0.22 94.62
CA ARG A 20 -15.05 0.79 94.31
C ARG A 20 -13.96 -0.19 94.68
N ILE A 21 -13.10 -0.51 93.74
CA ILE A 21 -11.91 -1.36 93.97
C ILE A 21 -10.69 -0.51 93.63
N ASP A 22 -9.90 -0.20 94.67
CA ASP A 22 -8.74 0.71 94.60
C ASP A 22 -7.42 -0.03 94.31
N ASN A 23 -7.48 -1.30 94.03
CA ASN A 23 -6.31 -2.07 93.59
C ASN A 23 -5.94 -1.69 92.15
N THR A 24 -4.65 -1.42 91.88
CA THR A 24 -4.12 -0.99 90.55
C THR A 24 -3.38 -2.11 89.82
N THR A 25 -3.61 -3.36 90.14
CA THR A 25 -3.00 -4.49 89.51
C THR A 25 -3.70 -4.75 88.15
N ASP A 26 -2.96 -4.67 87.01
CA ASP A 26 -3.46 -4.99 85.74
C ASP A 26 -3.84 -6.47 85.56
N SER A 27 -4.83 -6.76 84.76
CA SER A 27 -5.18 -8.12 84.39
C SER A 27 -4.29 -8.62 83.31
N SER A 28 -3.68 -9.76 83.43
CA SER A 28 -2.88 -10.45 82.41
C SER A 28 -3.47 -11.80 82.02
N SER A 29 -4.59 -12.18 82.64
CA SER A 29 -5.36 -13.38 82.36
C SER A 29 -6.73 -13.32 83.05
N THR A 30 -7.60 -14.29 82.81
CA THR A 30 -8.94 -14.41 83.42
C THR A 30 -8.90 -14.60 84.92
N THR A 31 -7.76 -14.91 85.52
CA THR A 31 -7.59 -15.16 86.94
C THR A 31 -6.76 -14.11 87.70
N THR A 32 -6.42 -13.00 87.03
CA THR A 32 -5.62 -11.91 87.61
C THR A 32 -6.36 -10.59 87.52
N GLY A 33 -5.79 -9.53 88.08
CA GLY A 33 -6.40 -8.20 88.10
C GLY A 33 -7.19 -7.92 89.34
N SER A 34 -7.67 -6.66 89.45
CA SER A 34 -8.38 -6.17 90.64
C SER A 34 -9.84 -6.64 90.73
N PHE A 35 -10.42 -6.95 89.60
CA PHE A 35 -11.77 -7.54 89.47
C PHE A 35 -11.72 -8.72 88.47
N HIS A 36 -12.06 -9.91 88.95
CA HIS A 36 -12.19 -11.09 88.12
C HIS A 36 -13.43 -11.89 88.47
N THR A 37 -14.02 -12.58 87.50
CA THR A 37 -15.18 -13.43 87.69
C THR A 37 -14.96 -14.75 86.98
N ASP A 38 -15.34 -15.87 87.59
CA ASP A 38 -15.31 -17.19 86.92
C ASP A 38 -16.44 -17.39 85.96
N GLY A 39 -17.44 -16.53 86.00
CA GLY A 39 -18.57 -16.46 85.06
C GLY A 39 -18.59 -15.17 84.27
N GLY A 40 -19.62 -14.96 83.51
CA GLY A 40 -19.80 -13.74 82.75
C GLY A 40 -20.11 -12.51 83.59
N ALA A 41 -19.79 -11.32 83.06
CA ALA A 41 -20.20 -10.04 83.62
C ALA A 41 -21.28 -9.39 82.71
N GLY A 42 -22.49 -9.14 83.31
CA GLY A 42 -23.57 -8.44 82.67
C GLY A 42 -23.55 -6.96 82.97
N ILE A 43 -23.41 -6.10 82.00
CA ILE A 43 -23.40 -4.62 82.11
C ILE A 43 -24.56 -4.03 81.34
N ALA A 44 -25.62 -3.60 82.01
CA ALA A 44 -26.84 -3.15 81.36
C ALA A 44 -26.74 -1.81 80.55
N LYS A 45 -25.64 -1.05 80.74
CA LYS A 45 -25.45 0.23 80.11
C LYS A 45 -24.10 0.32 79.43
N LYS A 46 -23.17 1.10 79.91
CA LYS A 46 -21.84 1.34 79.31
C LYS A 46 -20.75 0.65 80.14
N LEU A 47 -19.85 -0.02 79.43
CA LEU A 47 -18.52 -0.33 80.01
C LEU A 47 -17.57 0.77 79.48
N TYR A 48 -16.84 1.42 80.42
CA TYR A 48 -15.76 2.37 80.11
C TYR A 48 -14.43 1.71 80.47
N VAL A 49 -13.58 1.51 79.47
CA VAL A 49 -12.24 0.99 79.59
C VAL A 49 -11.25 2.13 79.37
N GLY A 50 -10.41 2.44 80.40
CA GLY A 50 -9.56 3.63 80.34
C GLY A 50 -8.28 3.49 79.54
N THR A 51 -7.81 2.27 79.29
CA THR A 51 -6.61 1.96 78.49
C THR A 51 -6.94 0.93 77.45
N ASP A 52 -6.74 -0.35 77.69
CA ASP A 52 -6.83 -1.43 76.73
C ASP A 52 -8.01 -2.36 77.00
N LEU A 53 -8.71 -2.80 76.00
CA LEU A 53 -9.66 -3.91 76.02
C LEU A 53 -9.03 -5.10 75.31
N ASP A 54 -8.60 -6.11 76.11
CA ASP A 54 -8.08 -7.37 75.61
C ASP A 54 -9.17 -8.44 75.58
N VAL A 55 -9.42 -9.04 74.43
CA VAL A 55 -10.44 -10.08 74.21
C VAL A 55 -9.79 -11.30 73.56
N ASP A 56 -9.46 -12.31 74.31
CA ASP A 56 -8.87 -13.56 73.86
C ASP A 56 -9.79 -14.37 72.94
N GLY A 57 -11.05 -14.15 73.05
CA GLY A 57 -12.08 -14.88 72.28
C GLY A 57 -12.79 -14.02 71.20
N THR A 58 -14.02 -14.39 70.87
CA THR A 58 -14.86 -13.63 69.93
C THR A 58 -15.55 -12.46 70.59
N ALA A 59 -15.39 -11.26 70.08
CA ALA A 59 -16.18 -10.10 70.43
C ALA A 59 -17.41 -10.01 69.51
N ASN A 60 -18.62 -10.32 70.02
CA ASN A 60 -19.88 -10.14 69.30
C ASN A 60 -20.38 -8.73 69.56
N LEU A 61 -20.30 -7.86 68.57
CA LEU A 61 -20.69 -6.45 68.64
C LEU A 61 -21.74 -6.14 67.58
N ASP A 62 -22.89 -5.63 67.98
CA ASP A 62 -23.97 -5.25 67.01
C ASP A 62 -23.58 -4.05 66.15
N ALA A 63 -22.79 -3.14 66.69
CA ALA A 63 -22.21 -2.00 65.97
C ALA A 63 -20.84 -1.64 66.57
N VAL A 64 -19.92 -1.24 65.70
CA VAL A 64 -18.59 -0.77 66.08
C VAL A 64 -18.36 0.61 65.50
N ASP A 65 -18.06 1.58 66.36
CA ASP A 65 -17.67 2.94 65.98
C ASP A 65 -16.28 3.22 66.59
N ILE A 66 -15.28 3.45 65.73
CA ILE A 66 -13.90 3.66 66.11
C ILE A 66 -13.39 4.96 65.56
N ASP A 67 -13.18 5.97 66.39
CA ASP A 67 -12.65 7.28 65.98
C ASP A 67 -11.14 7.28 65.69
N GLY A 68 -10.45 6.19 65.96
CA GLY A 68 -9.01 6.04 65.76
C GLY A 68 -8.62 5.14 64.61
N ALA A 69 -7.31 4.91 64.45
CA ALA A 69 -6.80 3.94 63.49
C ALA A 69 -7.15 2.50 63.89
N VAL A 70 -7.42 1.66 62.92
CA VAL A 70 -7.65 0.22 63.07
C VAL A 70 -6.50 -0.53 62.43
N GLN A 71 -5.84 -1.43 63.17
CA GLN A 71 -4.90 -2.41 62.64
C GLN A 71 -5.49 -3.80 62.80
N ILE A 72 -5.45 -4.60 61.74
CA ILE A 72 -5.91 -6.00 61.74
C ILE A 72 -4.77 -6.83 61.17
N ASP A 73 -4.15 -7.69 61.98
CA ASP A 73 -3.01 -8.50 61.55
C ASP A 73 -3.42 -9.86 60.98
N ALA A 74 -4.73 -10.07 60.72
CA ALA A 74 -5.29 -11.29 60.18
C ALA A 74 -6.29 -11.01 59.04
N THR A 75 -6.95 -12.04 58.54
CA THR A 75 -7.98 -11.93 57.48
C THR A 75 -9.19 -11.15 57.98
N VAL A 76 -9.70 -10.26 57.15
CA VAL A 76 -11.01 -9.61 57.29
C VAL A 76 -12.00 -10.31 56.39
N SER A 77 -13.08 -10.84 56.96
CA SER A 77 -14.22 -11.38 56.19
C SER A 77 -15.45 -10.53 56.47
N VAL A 78 -16.10 -10.05 55.45
CA VAL A 78 -17.33 -9.27 55.56
C VAL A 78 -18.45 -10.07 54.87
N GLY A 79 -19.44 -10.48 55.67
CA GLY A 79 -20.50 -11.39 55.21
C GLY A 79 -20.12 -12.86 55.29
N VAL A 80 -20.94 -13.68 54.66
CA VAL A 80 -20.74 -15.13 54.46
C VAL A 80 -21.11 -15.48 53.03
N ASP A 81 -20.66 -16.65 52.54
CA ASP A 81 -20.99 -17.11 51.20
C ASP A 81 -22.51 -17.08 50.93
N GLY A 82 -22.90 -16.43 49.84
CA GLY A 82 -24.30 -16.19 49.46
C GLY A 82 -25.01 -15.06 50.25
N THR A 83 -24.34 -14.35 51.13
CA THR A 83 -24.88 -13.19 51.86
C THR A 83 -23.75 -12.21 52.15
N GLY A 84 -23.44 -11.37 51.21
CA GLY A 84 -22.46 -10.31 51.31
C GLY A 84 -22.95 -9.07 52.06
N TYR A 85 -22.14 -8.06 52.13
CA TYR A 85 -22.48 -6.70 52.55
C TYR A 85 -21.56 -5.69 51.86
N ASP A 86 -22.07 -4.49 51.66
CA ASP A 86 -21.27 -3.36 51.17
C ASP A 86 -20.05 -3.07 52.07
N VAL A 87 -18.90 -2.89 51.40
CA VAL A 87 -17.69 -2.41 52.05
C VAL A 87 -17.24 -1.11 51.37
N LYS A 88 -17.37 0.00 52.08
CA LYS A 88 -17.13 1.34 51.51
C LYS A 88 -15.98 2.07 52.19
N PHE A 89 -15.06 2.56 51.41
CA PHE A 89 -13.94 3.40 51.85
C PHE A 89 -14.07 4.79 51.22
N PHE A 90 -14.27 5.83 52.03
CA PHE A 90 -14.43 7.19 51.56
C PHE A 90 -13.10 7.89 51.32
N GLY A 91 -13.01 8.62 50.22
CA GLY A 91 -11.94 9.57 49.94
C GLY A 91 -12.16 10.91 50.65
N ALA A 92 -11.19 11.81 50.59
CA ALA A 92 -11.30 13.15 51.16
C ALA A 92 -12.23 14.08 50.37
N THR A 93 -12.48 13.81 49.09
CA THR A 93 -13.36 14.61 48.26
C THR A 93 -14.80 14.07 48.34
N THR A 94 -15.78 14.98 48.38
CA THR A 94 -17.21 14.61 48.42
C THR A 94 -17.54 13.65 47.25
N SER A 95 -18.23 12.55 47.54
CA SER A 95 -18.63 11.49 46.61
C SER A 95 -17.49 10.65 46.02
N ALA A 96 -16.22 10.82 46.46
CA ALA A 96 -15.14 9.95 46.11
C ALA A 96 -15.09 8.73 47.06
N PHE A 97 -15.20 7.53 46.54
CA PHE A 97 -15.15 6.30 47.32
C PHE A 97 -14.71 5.09 46.48
N MET A 98 -14.24 4.06 47.18
CA MET A 98 -14.14 2.68 46.71
C MET A 98 -15.24 1.87 47.44
N LEU A 99 -16.04 1.12 46.69
CA LEU A 99 -17.15 0.30 47.20
C LEU A 99 -17.01 -1.10 46.63
N TRP A 100 -17.02 -2.10 47.47
CA TRP A 100 -17.50 -3.42 47.13
C TRP A 100 -19.04 -3.36 47.21
N ASP A 101 -19.71 -3.49 46.08
CA ASP A 101 -21.18 -3.45 45.96
C ASP A 101 -21.69 -4.89 45.94
N GLU A 102 -22.41 -5.28 46.99
CA GLU A 102 -22.85 -6.66 47.14
C GLU A 102 -24.05 -7.03 46.28
N ASP A 103 -24.84 -6.02 45.86
CA ASP A 103 -26.00 -6.21 45.00
C ASP A 103 -25.58 -6.50 43.53
N GLU A 104 -24.48 -5.92 43.07
CA GLU A 104 -23.96 -6.03 41.69
C GLU A 104 -22.72 -6.98 41.63
N ASP A 105 -22.20 -7.46 42.77
CA ASP A 105 -20.99 -8.27 42.88
C ASP A 105 -19.76 -7.63 42.20
N ASP A 106 -19.62 -6.29 42.31
CA ASP A 106 -18.54 -5.55 41.64
C ASP A 106 -17.77 -4.59 42.57
N LEU A 107 -16.62 -4.09 42.06
CA LEU A 107 -15.81 -3.07 42.73
C LEU A 107 -15.99 -1.73 42.03
N VAL A 108 -16.66 -0.80 42.67
CA VAL A 108 -16.95 0.54 42.16
C VAL A 108 -15.96 1.57 42.67
N LEU A 109 -15.33 2.32 41.77
CA LEU A 109 -14.60 3.56 42.05
C LEU A 109 -15.45 4.74 41.56
N SER A 110 -15.89 5.60 42.46
CA SER A 110 -16.83 6.67 42.17
C SER A 110 -16.28 8.06 42.47
N GLY A 111 -16.88 9.06 41.83
CA GLY A 111 -16.50 10.45 41.93
C GLY A 111 -15.16 10.73 41.24
N VAL A 112 -14.17 11.19 42.00
CA VAL A 112 -12.79 11.40 41.52
C VAL A 112 -11.83 10.28 41.96
N ALA A 113 -12.37 9.17 42.47
CA ALA A 113 -11.55 8.01 42.82
C ALA A 113 -10.99 7.33 41.55
N ALA A 114 -9.75 6.90 41.59
CA ALA A 114 -9.07 6.22 40.50
C ALA A 114 -8.31 4.99 41.04
N LEU A 115 -8.16 3.98 40.17
CA LEU A 115 -7.22 2.88 40.40
C LEU A 115 -5.85 3.29 39.83
N SER A 116 -4.85 3.43 40.69
CA SER A 116 -3.44 3.59 40.33
C SER A 116 -2.69 2.29 40.64
N ILE A 117 -1.97 1.80 39.62
CA ILE A 117 -1.10 0.63 39.76
C ILE A 117 0.32 1.10 39.45
N ASP A 118 1.14 1.28 40.47
CA ASP A 118 2.48 1.89 40.41
C ASP A 118 3.60 0.90 40.07
N THR A 119 3.29 -0.38 39.90
CA THR A 119 4.28 -1.35 39.46
C THR A 119 4.63 -1.16 37.98
N THR A 120 5.91 -1.33 37.62
CA THR A 120 6.45 -1.09 36.27
C THR A 120 6.74 -2.39 35.48
N THR A 121 6.08 -3.49 35.87
CA THR A 121 6.28 -4.77 35.19
C THR A 121 5.54 -4.79 33.85
N ASP A 122 6.28 -4.96 32.76
CA ASP A 122 5.71 -5.11 31.42
C ASP A 122 4.94 -6.43 31.29
N ALA A 123 3.88 -6.41 30.51
CA ALA A 123 3.18 -7.62 30.10
C ALA A 123 3.94 -8.29 28.93
N THR A 124 4.15 -9.59 29.03
CA THR A 124 4.73 -10.43 27.98
C THR A 124 3.75 -11.48 27.46
N ASN A 125 2.60 -11.58 28.10
CA ASN A 125 1.48 -12.46 27.74
C ASN A 125 0.23 -12.06 28.55
N THR A 126 -0.88 -12.77 28.37
CA THR A 126 -2.17 -12.47 29.00
C THR A 126 -2.22 -12.71 30.52
N THR A 127 -1.22 -13.35 31.12
CA THR A 127 -1.14 -13.65 32.57
C THR A 127 -0.04 -12.88 33.29
N SER A 128 0.58 -11.90 32.62
CA SER A 128 1.68 -11.11 33.18
C SER A 128 1.38 -9.61 33.11
N GLY A 129 2.28 -8.80 33.66
CA GLY A 129 2.11 -7.35 33.74
C GLY A 129 1.43 -6.91 35.04
N SER A 130 1.35 -5.60 35.22
CA SER A 130 0.81 -4.96 36.42
C SER A 130 -0.71 -5.02 36.51
N PHE A 131 -1.39 -5.11 35.38
CA PHE A 131 -2.85 -5.29 35.28
C PHE A 131 -3.13 -6.36 34.25
N HIS A 132 -3.83 -7.42 34.61
CA HIS A 132 -4.28 -8.48 33.70
C HIS A 132 -5.69 -8.95 34.07
N THR A 133 -6.45 -9.41 33.09
CA THR A 133 -7.82 -9.93 33.27
C THR A 133 -7.98 -11.20 32.43
N ASP A 134 -8.70 -12.18 32.96
CA ASP A 134 -9.04 -13.40 32.22
C ASP A 134 -10.19 -13.16 31.24
N GLY A 135 -10.93 -12.07 31.41
CA GLY A 135 -12.01 -11.63 30.53
C GLY A 135 -11.63 -10.39 29.73
N GLY A 136 -12.59 -9.85 28.99
CA GLY A 136 -12.44 -8.63 28.21
C GLY A 136 -12.40 -7.37 29.08
N VAL A 137 -11.86 -6.27 28.53
CA VAL A 137 -11.87 -4.95 29.15
C VAL A 137 -12.70 -4.00 28.30
N GLY A 138 -13.77 -3.42 28.86
CA GLY A 138 -14.61 -2.41 28.22
C GLY A 138 -14.15 -1.00 28.61
N ILE A 139 -13.86 -0.16 27.61
CA ILE A 139 -13.45 1.24 27.81
C ILE A 139 -14.40 2.16 27.08
N ALA A 140 -15.26 2.84 27.80
CA ALA A 140 -16.31 3.69 27.21
C ALA A 140 -15.79 4.94 26.47
N LYS A 141 -14.54 5.36 26.72
CA LYS A 141 -13.98 6.58 26.12
C LYS A 141 -12.64 6.28 25.43
N LYS A 142 -11.53 6.73 25.95
CA LYS A 142 -10.21 6.58 25.34
C LYS A 142 -9.33 5.60 26.10
N LEU A 143 -8.63 4.75 25.38
CA LEU A 143 -7.43 4.07 25.84
C LEU A 143 -6.23 4.92 25.41
N TYR A 144 -5.36 5.29 26.35
CA TYR A 144 -4.07 5.93 26.12
C TYR A 144 -2.96 4.92 26.44
N VAL A 145 -2.19 4.55 25.43
CA VAL A 145 -1.02 3.67 25.55
C VAL A 145 0.22 4.52 25.37
N GLY A 146 1.10 4.55 26.38
CA GLY A 146 2.26 5.45 26.39
C GLY A 146 3.43 5.00 25.51
N THR A 147 3.56 3.70 25.27
CA THR A 147 4.64 3.12 24.44
C THR A 147 4.06 2.24 23.35
N ASP A 148 3.87 0.97 23.59
CA ASP A 148 3.50 -0.03 22.57
C ASP A 148 2.13 -0.63 22.86
N LEU A 149 1.35 -0.85 21.80
CA LEU A 149 0.15 -1.68 21.82
C LEU A 149 0.45 -2.97 21.05
N ASP A 150 0.56 -4.08 21.78
CA ASP A 150 0.75 -5.40 21.21
C ASP A 150 -0.59 -6.15 21.17
N VAL A 151 -0.97 -6.65 20.00
CA VAL A 151 -2.22 -7.38 19.77
C VAL A 151 -1.90 -8.69 19.05
N ASP A 152 -1.84 -9.79 19.82
CA ASP A 152 -1.59 -11.14 19.27
C ASP A 152 -2.70 -11.65 18.35
N GLY A 153 -3.88 -11.10 18.43
CA GLY A 153 -5.05 -11.52 17.65
C GLY A 153 -5.47 -10.49 16.60
N THR A 154 -6.76 -10.47 16.31
CA THR A 154 -7.36 -9.51 15.36
C THR A 154 -7.75 -8.22 16.08
N ALA A 155 -7.28 -7.08 15.58
CA ALA A 155 -7.77 -5.78 15.97
C ALA A 155 -8.92 -5.36 15.04
N ASN A 156 -10.16 -5.34 15.55
CA ASN A 156 -11.34 -4.83 14.82
C ASN A 156 -11.48 -3.34 15.11
N LEU A 157 -11.21 -2.51 14.12
CA LEU A 157 -11.24 -1.05 14.24
C LEU A 157 -12.17 -0.46 13.19
N ASP A 158 -13.16 0.34 13.58
CA ASP A 158 -14.10 0.99 12.66
C ASP A 158 -13.40 2.07 11.82
N ALA A 159 -12.42 2.75 12.38
CA ALA A 159 -11.58 3.73 11.71
C ALA A 159 -10.16 3.71 12.29
N VAL A 160 -9.17 3.90 11.44
CA VAL A 160 -7.76 4.00 11.82
C VAL A 160 -7.21 5.31 11.29
N ASP A 161 -6.65 6.14 12.17
CA ASP A 161 -5.93 7.36 11.83
C ASP A 161 -4.52 7.26 12.43
N ILE A 162 -3.50 7.28 11.59
CA ILE A 162 -2.10 7.12 11.97
C ILE A 162 -1.29 8.29 11.43
N ASP A 163 -0.83 9.17 12.32
CA ASP A 163 0.01 10.32 11.96
C ASP A 163 1.47 9.95 11.63
N GLY A 164 1.86 8.72 11.89
CA GLY A 164 3.23 8.22 11.72
C GLY A 164 3.41 7.31 10.50
N ALA A 165 4.60 6.74 10.38
CA ALA A 165 4.89 5.71 9.38
C ALA A 165 4.19 4.40 9.73
N VAL A 166 3.74 3.68 8.69
CA VAL A 166 3.16 2.32 8.81
C VAL A 166 4.08 1.34 8.11
N GLN A 167 4.49 0.28 8.81
CA GLN A 167 5.16 -0.87 8.22
C GLN A 167 4.23 -2.08 8.31
N ILE A 168 4.09 -2.83 7.22
CA ILE A 168 3.29 -4.05 7.15
C ILE A 168 4.17 -5.13 6.54
N ASP A 169 4.52 -6.15 7.32
CA ASP A 169 5.40 -7.25 6.88
C ASP A 169 4.60 -8.43 6.28
N GLY A 170 3.30 -8.29 6.16
CA GLY A 170 2.39 -9.30 5.60
C GLY A 170 1.59 -8.79 4.41
N THR A 171 0.59 -9.57 4.00
CA THR A 171 -0.32 -9.22 2.91
C THR A 171 -1.33 -8.16 3.37
N VAL A 172 -1.60 -7.18 2.53
CA VAL A 172 -2.70 -6.22 2.70
C VAL A 172 -3.84 -6.62 1.78
N THR A 173 -5.01 -6.87 2.35
CA THR A 173 -6.25 -7.10 1.60
C THR A 173 -7.22 -5.97 1.93
N VAL A 174 -7.75 -5.33 0.90
CA VAL A 174 -8.74 -4.26 1.04
C VAL A 174 -10.03 -4.70 0.36
N GLY A 175 -11.10 -4.79 1.13
CA GLY A 175 -12.38 -5.31 0.66
C GLY A 175 -12.48 -6.84 0.68
N VAL A 176 -13.50 -7.36 0.06
CA VAL A 176 -13.75 -8.78 -0.20
C VAL A 176 -14.14 -8.96 -1.67
N ASP A 177 -14.11 -10.19 -2.17
CA ASP A 177 -14.55 -10.50 -3.53
C ASP A 177 -15.97 -9.96 -3.79
N ASP A 178 -16.21 -9.35 -4.94
CA ASP A 178 -17.44 -8.61 -5.32
C ASP A 178 -17.76 -7.35 -4.47
N THR A 179 -16.90 -6.95 -3.52
CA THR A 179 -17.09 -5.73 -2.71
C THR A 179 -15.73 -5.10 -2.42
N GLY A 180 -15.20 -4.40 -3.38
CA GLY A 180 -13.96 -3.64 -3.26
C GLY A 180 -14.10 -2.34 -2.49
N TYR A 181 -13.01 -1.63 -2.34
CA TYR A 181 -12.96 -0.24 -1.86
C TYR A 181 -11.80 0.49 -2.53
N ASP A 182 -11.95 1.78 -2.69
CA ASP A 182 -10.88 2.65 -3.15
C ASP A 182 -9.65 2.59 -2.24
N VAL A 183 -8.48 2.47 -2.86
CA VAL A 183 -7.19 2.60 -2.16
C VAL A 183 -6.41 3.74 -2.78
N LYS A 184 -6.27 4.83 -2.05
CA LYS A 184 -5.69 6.08 -2.56
C LYS A 184 -4.43 6.51 -1.83
N PHE A 185 -3.36 6.73 -2.59
CA PHE A 185 -2.10 7.28 -2.10
C PHE A 185 -1.89 8.69 -2.67
N PHE A 186 -1.86 9.71 -1.82
CA PHE A 186 -1.67 11.10 -2.25
C PHE A 186 -0.19 11.43 -2.44
N GLY A 187 0.11 12.17 -3.51
CA GLY A 187 1.41 12.80 -3.69
C GLY A 187 1.55 14.11 -2.91
N ALA A 188 2.75 14.66 -2.87
CA ALA A 188 3.02 15.95 -2.22
C ALA A 188 2.42 17.14 -2.98
N THR A 189 2.17 17.03 -4.28
CA THR A 189 1.56 18.07 -5.11
C THR A 189 0.04 17.92 -5.11
N SER A 190 -0.67 19.03 -4.91
CA SER A 190 -2.14 19.03 -4.92
C SER A 190 -2.69 18.40 -6.20
N GLY A 191 -3.61 17.46 -6.05
CA GLY A 191 -4.24 16.74 -7.15
C GLY A 191 -3.46 15.54 -7.68
N SER A 192 -2.24 15.27 -7.21
CA SER A 192 -1.47 14.08 -7.59
C SER A 192 -1.78 12.91 -6.67
N TYR A 193 -2.09 11.74 -7.26
CA TYR A 193 -2.39 10.52 -6.50
C TYR A 193 -2.22 9.26 -7.36
N TRP A 194 -2.08 8.13 -6.69
CA TRP A 194 -2.30 6.79 -7.20
C TRP A 194 -3.57 6.22 -6.55
N LEU A 195 -4.47 5.66 -7.34
CA LEU A 195 -5.77 5.16 -6.88
C LEU A 195 -6.00 3.78 -7.50
N TRP A 196 -6.29 2.80 -6.68
CA TRP A 196 -7.12 1.68 -7.08
C TRP A 196 -8.57 2.17 -7.02
N ASP A 197 -9.23 2.23 -8.15
CA ASP A 197 -10.62 2.70 -8.32
C ASP A 197 -11.51 1.46 -8.43
N GLU A 198 -12.34 1.23 -7.44
CA GLU A 198 -13.17 0.04 -7.38
C GLU A 198 -14.35 0.08 -8.35
N ASP A 199 -14.87 1.26 -8.67
CA ASP A 199 -15.93 1.44 -9.67
C ASP A 199 -15.44 1.15 -11.10
N ALA A 200 -14.15 1.37 -11.37
CA ALA A 200 -13.50 1.16 -12.65
C ALA A 200 -12.78 -0.20 -12.74
N ASP A 201 -12.69 -0.97 -11.65
CA ASP A 201 -11.85 -2.16 -11.51
C ASP A 201 -10.42 -1.93 -12.03
N GLY A 202 -9.85 -0.77 -11.70
CA GLY A 202 -8.61 -0.35 -12.32
C GLY A 202 -7.75 0.62 -11.53
N VAL A 203 -6.56 0.90 -12.07
CA VAL A 203 -5.62 1.86 -11.49
C VAL A 203 -5.72 3.19 -12.21
N VAL A 204 -5.95 4.26 -11.45
CA VAL A 204 -5.88 5.65 -11.93
C VAL A 204 -4.65 6.32 -11.33
N GLN A 205 -3.73 6.76 -12.19
CA GLN A 205 -2.55 7.52 -11.79
C GLN A 205 -2.66 8.97 -12.29
N VAL A 206 -2.67 9.92 -11.39
CA VAL A 206 -2.60 11.35 -11.71
C VAL A 206 -1.27 11.92 -11.22
N GLY A 207 -0.44 12.35 -12.16
CA GLY A 207 0.94 12.75 -11.93
C GLY A 207 1.92 11.97 -12.81
N SER A 208 3.22 12.10 -12.55
CA SER A 208 4.26 11.40 -13.31
C SER A 208 4.46 9.98 -12.78
N THR A 209 4.64 9.03 -13.71
CA THR A 209 5.01 7.64 -13.42
C THR A 209 6.38 7.34 -14.03
N GLN A 210 7.29 6.75 -13.27
CA GLN A 210 8.55 6.21 -13.76
C GLN A 210 8.58 4.69 -13.51
N LEU A 211 8.66 3.92 -14.57
CA LEU A 211 8.82 2.47 -14.53
C LEU A 211 10.25 2.13 -14.96
N THR A 212 11.03 1.49 -14.08
CA THR A 212 12.44 1.15 -14.35
C THR A 212 12.62 -0.30 -14.79
N GLY A 213 11.57 -1.09 -14.77
CA GLY A 213 11.53 -2.48 -15.21
C GLY A 213 10.77 -2.66 -16.52
N ALA A 214 10.68 -3.90 -17.00
CA ALA A 214 9.86 -4.26 -18.15
C ALA A 214 8.36 -4.07 -17.83
N VAL A 215 7.61 -3.61 -18.82
CA VAL A 215 6.14 -3.52 -18.77
C VAL A 215 5.58 -4.57 -19.72
N THR A 216 4.76 -5.46 -19.20
CA THR A 216 4.00 -6.44 -20.01
C THR A 216 2.52 -6.10 -19.88
N VAL A 217 1.84 -5.98 -20.99
CA VAL A 217 0.40 -5.72 -21.06
C VAL A 217 -0.30 -6.89 -21.71
N GLY A 218 -1.20 -7.54 -20.98
CA GLY A 218 -1.86 -8.75 -21.43
C GLY A 218 -1.01 -10.01 -21.24
N VAL A 219 -1.50 -11.11 -21.79
CA VAL A 219 -0.83 -12.40 -21.89
C VAL A 219 -0.96 -12.93 -23.31
N ASP A 220 -0.19 -13.99 -23.65
CA ASP A 220 -0.29 -14.64 -24.97
C ASP A 220 -1.75 -15.04 -25.25
N ASP A 221 -2.23 -14.80 -26.46
CA ASP A 221 -3.62 -14.96 -26.93
C ASP A 221 -4.67 -14.03 -26.26
N THR A 222 -4.28 -13.18 -25.31
CA THR A 222 -5.19 -12.24 -24.63
C THR A 222 -4.49 -10.90 -24.43
N GLY A 223 -4.36 -10.15 -25.49
CA GLY A 223 -3.78 -8.80 -25.49
C GLY A 223 -4.76 -7.75 -24.93
N HIS A 224 -4.27 -6.55 -24.76
CA HIS A 224 -5.06 -5.36 -24.44
C HIS A 224 -4.56 -4.17 -25.25
N ASP A 225 -5.46 -3.25 -25.53
CA ASP A 225 -5.10 -1.97 -26.14
C ASP A 225 -4.13 -1.20 -25.26
N VAL A 226 -3.08 -0.66 -25.89
CA VAL A 226 -2.12 0.24 -25.23
C VAL A 226 -2.14 1.57 -25.96
N LYS A 227 -2.66 2.60 -25.29
CA LYS A 227 -2.87 3.91 -25.91
C LYS A 227 -2.11 5.02 -25.22
N PHE A 228 -1.38 5.80 -26.00
CA PHE A 228 -0.67 6.99 -25.55
C PHE A 228 -1.24 8.21 -26.26
N PHE A 229 -1.89 9.11 -25.53
CA PHE A 229 -2.48 10.32 -26.09
C PHE A 229 -1.43 11.40 -26.34
N GLY A 230 -1.55 12.08 -27.46
CA GLY A 230 -0.80 13.31 -27.74
C GLY A 230 -1.44 14.53 -27.06
N ALA A 231 -0.76 15.68 -27.15
CA ALA A 231 -1.28 16.94 -26.59
C ALA A 231 -2.46 17.52 -27.39
N SER A 232 -2.66 17.12 -28.65
CA SER A 232 -3.73 17.61 -29.50
C SER A 232 -4.87 16.61 -29.58
N ALA A 233 -6.11 17.09 -29.67
CA ALA A 233 -7.29 16.24 -29.79
C ALA A 233 -7.17 15.30 -31.00
N GLY A 234 -7.44 14.01 -30.80
CA GLY A 234 -7.37 12.95 -31.81
C GLY A 234 -5.97 12.39 -32.07
N ALA A 235 -4.90 12.99 -31.54
CA ALA A 235 -3.54 12.48 -31.69
C ALA A 235 -3.25 11.38 -30.67
N PHE A 236 -2.76 10.23 -31.11
CA PHE A 236 -2.35 9.12 -30.25
C PHE A 236 -1.42 8.13 -30.96
N MET A 237 -0.76 7.29 -30.19
CA MET A 237 -0.21 6.01 -30.60
C MET A 237 -1.03 4.91 -29.91
N LEU A 238 -1.47 3.91 -30.67
CA LEU A 238 -2.30 2.80 -30.20
C LEU A 238 -1.72 1.49 -30.73
N TYR A 239 -1.44 0.56 -29.81
CA TYR A 239 -1.45 -0.85 -30.17
C TYR A 239 -2.89 -1.34 -30.04
N ASP A 240 -3.49 -1.70 -31.18
CA ASP A 240 -4.86 -2.21 -31.26
C ASP A 240 -4.80 -3.75 -31.23
N GLN A 241 -5.27 -4.34 -30.17
CA GLN A 241 -5.23 -5.78 -29.99
C GLN A 241 -6.21 -6.53 -30.91
N SER A 242 -7.27 -5.88 -31.35
CA SER A 242 -8.26 -6.52 -32.21
C SER A 242 -7.81 -6.66 -33.67
N GLU A 243 -6.92 -5.77 -34.10
CA GLU A 243 -6.36 -5.71 -35.47
C GLU A 243 -4.88 -6.14 -35.50
N ASP A 244 -4.26 -6.43 -34.33
CA ASP A 244 -2.82 -6.71 -34.18
C ASP A 244 -1.95 -5.63 -34.83
N THR A 245 -2.35 -4.35 -34.73
CA THR A 245 -1.68 -3.24 -35.40
C THR A 245 -1.18 -2.16 -34.47
N LEU A 246 -0.13 -1.47 -34.89
CA LEU A 246 0.35 -0.23 -34.27
C LEU A 246 -0.13 0.96 -35.12
N GLU A 247 -1.08 1.74 -34.61
CA GLU A 247 -1.59 2.96 -35.22
C GLU A 247 -0.89 4.20 -34.63
N ILE A 248 -0.41 5.09 -35.51
CA ILE A 248 0.09 6.42 -35.14
C ILE A 248 -0.80 7.46 -35.83
N ARG A 249 -1.68 8.09 -35.06
CA ARG A 249 -2.67 9.05 -35.58
C ARG A 249 -2.27 10.48 -35.18
N GLY A 250 -2.41 11.37 -36.17
CA GLY A 250 -2.24 12.81 -35.96
C GLY A 250 -3.48 13.47 -35.38
N ALA A 251 -3.41 14.80 -35.18
CA ALA A 251 -4.52 15.58 -34.65
C ALA A 251 -5.76 15.54 -35.58
N SER A 252 -6.96 15.67 -34.95
CA SER A 252 -8.23 15.74 -35.71
C SER A 252 -8.50 17.07 -36.38
N ALA A 253 -7.61 18.07 -36.20
CA ALA A 253 -7.74 19.37 -36.88
C ALA A 253 -7.59 19.22 -38.41
N ASP A 254 -8.40 19.95 -39.17
CA ASP A 254 -8.28 20.00 -40.65
C ASP A 254 -7.10 20.89 -41.04
N ALA A 255 -5.91 20.29 -41.07
CA ALA A 255 -4.68 20.96 -41.49
C ALA A 255 -3.71 19.96 -42.14
N THR A 256 -2.92 20.43 -43.08
CA THR A 256 -1.92 19.61 -43.80
C THR A 256 -0.83 19.04 -42.85
N THR A 257 -0.70 19.59 -41.65
CA THR A 257 0.26 19.14 -40.62
C THR A 257 -0.33 18.15 -39.60
N SER A 258 -1.62 17.84 -39.72
CA SER A 258 -2.37 16.96 -38.80
C SER A 258 -2.22 15.46 -39.13
N THR A 259 -1.07 15.06 -39.64
CA THR A 259 -0.80 13.65 -40.02
C THR A 259 -0.11 12.91 -38.84
N GLY A 260 -0.34 11.58 -38.77
CA GLY A 260 0.50 10.72 -37.93
C GLY A 260 1.96 10.76 -38.41
N LYS A 261 2.91 10.75 -37.46
CA LYS A 261 4.35 10.82 -37.80
C LYS A 261 5.11 9.76 -37.00
N LEU A 262 5.92 8.95 -37.68
CA LEU A 262 6.95 8.13 -37.10
C LEU A 262 8.29 8.83 -37.37
N LEU A 263 8.97 9.27 -36.31
CA LEU A 263 10.29 9.91 -36.39
C LEU A 263 11.35 8.94 -35.89
N LEU A 264 12.18 8.45 -36.80
CA LEU A 264 13.35 7.62 -36.50
C LEU A 264 14.59 8.52 -36.48
N THR A 265 15.32 8.54 -35.37
CA THR A 265 16.47 9.43 -35.18
C THR A 265 17.65 8.70 -34.59
N THR A 266 18.87 9.17 -34.89
CA THR A 266 20.08 8.79 -34.18
C THR A 266 20.37 9.75 -33.03
N ALA A 267 21.13 9.30 -32.02
CA ALA A 267 21.66 10.14 -30.94
C ALA A 267 23.14 10.55 -31.20
N LEU A 268 23.67 10.29 -32.39
CA LEU A 268 25.02 10.72 -32.78
C LEU A 268 25.10 12.26 -32.75
N THR A 269 26.14 12.78 -32.17
CA THR A 269 26.40 14.24 -32.07
C THR A 269 27.30 14.76 -33.18
N ASP A 270 27.88 13.84 -33.98
CA ASP A 270 28.75 14.10 -35.12
C ASP A 270 28.32 13.12 -36.23
N ILE A 271 27.58 13.61 -37.24
CA ILE A 271 27.09 12.81 -38.36
C ILE A 271 28.07 12.97 -39.50
N ASN A 272 28.64 11.86 -39.91
CA ASN A 272 29.57 11.78 -41.04
C ASN A 272 28.95 11.08 -42.23
N ASP A 273 29.60 11.21 -43.38
CA ASP A 273 29.25 10.49 -44.62
C ASP A 273 29.20 8.96 -44.31
N GLY A 274 28.06 8.33 -44.73
CA GLY A 274 27.78 6.92 -44.51
C GLY A 274 27.12 6.58 -43.15
N ASP A 275 26.91 7.55 -42.24
CA ASP A 275 26.20 7.32 -40.99
C ASP A 275 24.69 7.09 -41.23
N VAL A 276 24.13 6.04 -40.63
CA VAL A 276 22.70 5.74 -40.72
C VAL A 276 21.93 6.58 -39.69
N ILE A 277 21.00 7.39 -40.17
CA ILE A 277 20.17 8.29 -39.36
C ILE A 277 18.98 7.57 -38.73
N GLY A 278 18.36 6.67 -39.51
CA GLY A 278 17.24 5.85 -39.07
C GLY A 278 16.94 4.74 -40.09
N ARG A 279 16.32 3.63 -39.59
CA ARG A 279 16.05 2.47 -40.46
C ARG A 279 14.79 1.71 -40.04
N ILE A 280 14.19 0.99 -40.98
CA ILE A 280 13.12 0.02 -40.81
C ILE A 280 13.58 -1.30 -41.37
N ASP A 281 13.63 -2.34 -40.54
CA ASP A 281 14.04 -3.69 -40.90
C ASP A 281 12.84 -4.64 -40.99
N PHE A 282 12.93 -5.58 -41.97
CA PHE A 282 11.99 -6.66 -42.14
C PHE A 282 12.70 -8.00 -41.99
N GLN A 283 12.24 -8.79 -41.01
CA GLN A 283 12.90 -10.03 -40.59
C GLN A 283 11.88 -11.10 -40.21
N ALA A 284 12.20 -12.37 -40.43
CA ALA A 284 11.46 -13.53 -39.94
C ALA A 284 12.25 -14.24 -38.80
N PRO A 285 12.31 -13.68 -37.58
CA PRO A 285 13.26 -14.09 -36.58
C PRO A 285 12.99 -15.49 -36.00
N VAL A 286 11.79 -16.03 -36.15
CA VAL A 286 11.38 -17.36 -35.64
C VAL A 286 11.34 -18.44 -36.74
N GLU A 287 11.81 -18.16 -37.98
CA GLU A 287 11.87 -19.13 -39.05
C GLU A 287 12.89 -20.23 -38.74
N ALA A 288 12.47 -21.48 -38.86
CA ALA A 288 13.29 -22.66 -38.52
C ALA A 288 14.26 -23.10 -39.64
N GLY A 289 14.23 -22.45 -40.83
CA GLY A 289 14.93 -22.88 -42.03
C GLY A 289 16.43 -22.68 -42.05
N GLY A 290 17.06 -22.16 -41.01
CA GLY A 290 18.52 -21.98 -40.88
C GLY A 290 18.95 -20.51 -40.74
N THR A 291 20.29 -20.29 -40.79
CA THR A 291 20.88 -18.98 -40.48
C THR A 291 20.48 -17.85 -41.44
N ASP A 292 20.35 -18.12 -42.71
CA ASP A 292 19.93 -17.07 -43.69
C ASP A 292 18.45 -16.71 -43.57
N ALA A 293 17.62 -17.65 -43.14
CA ALA A 293 16.18 -17.43 -43.01
C ALA A 293 15.81 -16.41 -41.91
N ILE A 294 16.65 -16.28 -40.90
CA ILE A 294 16.42 -15.40 -39.74
C ILE A 294 17.18 -14.08 -39.77
N VAL A 295 17.94 -13.79 -40.83
CA VAL A 295 18.58 -12.48 -41.01
C VAL A 295 17.60 -11.43 -41.52
N VAL A 296 17.96 -10.15 -41.39
CA VAL A 296 17.19 -9.05 -41.96
C VAL A 296 17.11 -9.21 -43.49
N GLY A 297 15.92 -9.52 -44.00
CA GLY A 297 15.68 -9.79 -45.41
C GLY A 297 15.48 -8.53 -46.27
N ALA A 298 15.05 -7.43 -45.66
CA ALA A 298 14.93 -6.13 -46.33
C ALA A 298 15.09 -4.97 -45.35
N THR A 299 15.52 -3.81 -45.85
CA THR A 299 15.70 -2.59 -45.02
C THR A 299 15.33 -1.37 -45.85
N ILE A 300 14.68 -0.39 -45.24
CA ILE A 300 14.58 0.97 -45.69
C ILE A 300 15.35 1.84 -44.71
N LEU A 301 16.36 2.60 -45.17
CA LEU A 301 17.15 3.44 -44.30
C LEU A 301 17.41 4.83 -44.87
N ALA A 302 17.67 5.78 -44.01
CA ALA A 302 18.20 7.10 -44.32
C ALA A 302 19.67 7.14 -43.91
N GLU A 303 20.57 7.49 -44.86
CA GLU A 303 22.02 7.53 -44.70
C GLU A 303 22.55 8.92 -45.03
N ALA A 304 23.48 9.42 -44.26
CA ALA A 304 24.15 10.69 -44.57
C ALA A 304 25.02 10.55 -45.81
N ASP A 305 24.87 11.45 -46.76
CA ASP A 305 25.63 11.54 -48.04
C ASP A 305 26.79 12.58 -47.93
N ALA A 306 26.95 13.15 -46.75
CA ALA A 306 28.05 14.05 -46.42
C ALA A 306 28.09 14.29 -44.91
N THR A 307 29.22 14.76 -44.37
CA THR A 307 29.32 15.23 -42.99
C THR A 307 28.36 16.40 -42.76
N PHE A 308 27.48 16.27 -41.75
CA PHE A 308 26.51 17.30 -41.41
C PHE A 308 27.16 18.54 -40.83
N SER A 309 26.59 19.70 -41.15
CA SER A 309 27.04 21.00 -40.62
C SER A 309 25.86 21.96 -40.49
N SER A 310 26.11 23.20 -40.12
CA SER A 310 25.05 24.24 -40.05
C SER A 310 24.35 24.52 -41.37
N SER A 311 24.89 24.04 -42.52
CA SER A 311 24.37 24.27 -43.87
C SER A 311 24.28 22.98 -44.72
N VAL A 312 24.62 21.84 -44.17
CA VAL A 312 24.64 20.54 -44.85
C VAL A 312 23.90 19.50 -44.00
N ASN A 313 22.86 18.90 -44.60
CA ASN A 313 22.15 17.72 -44.09
C ASN A 313 21.80 16.76 -45.22
N SER A 314 22.75 16.61 -46.16
CA SER A 314 22.59 15.75 -47.31
C SER A 314 22.30 14.32 -46.87
N THR A 315 21.19 13.76 -47.32
CA THR A 315 20.67 12.47 -46.85
C THR A 315 20.13 11.69 -48.03
N ASP A 316 20.53 10.46 -48.16
CA ASP A 316 20.06 9.45 -49.07
C ASP A 316 18.96 8.58 -48.47
N LEU A 317 18.01 8.17 -49.29
CA LEU A 317 17.03 7.12 -48.98
C LEU A 317 17.43 5.83 -49.69
N VAL A 318 17.74 4.78 -48.94
CA VAL A 318 18.30 3.55 -49.48
C VAL A 318 17.39 2.36 -49.19
N PHE A 319 17.20 1.52 -50.18
CA PHE A 319 16.41 0.29 -50.13
C PHE A 319 17.33 -0.92 -50.36
N LEU A 320 17.32 -1.81 -49.38
CA LEU A 320 18.09 -3.05 -49.38
C LEU A 320 17.16 -4.25 -49.45
N THR A 321 17.53 -5.27 -50.19
CA THR A 321 16.87 -6.59 -50.15
C THR A 321 17.92 -7.70 -50.19
N GLY A 322 17.61 -8.85 -49.55
CA GLY A 322 18.43 -10.07 -49.57
C GLY A 322 17.86 -11.15 -50.48
N ASP A 323 18.73 -11.96 -51.04
CA ASP A 323 18.39 -13.21 -51.72
C ASP A 323 18.93 -14.39 -50.86
N SER A 324 20.17 -14.25 -50.36
CA SER A 324 20.81 -15.14 -49.43
C SER A 324 21.73 -14.31 -48.54
N GLY A 325 21.65 -14.49 -47.23
CA GLY A 325 22.38 -13.68 -46.28
C GLY A 325 21.75 -12.29 -46.02
N ALA A 326 22.54 -11.35 -45.52
CA ALA A 326 22.09 -10.00 -45.21
C ALA A 326 21.65 -9.21 -46.44
N ALA A 327 20.60 -8.37 -46.25
CA ALA A 327 20.13 -7.47 -47.28
C ALA A 327 21.23 -6.52 -47.79
N THR A 328 21.28 -6.34 -49.11
CA THR A 328 22.23 -5.44 -49.78
C THR A 328 21.49 -4.37 -50.56
N GLU A 329 22.12 -3.22 -50.80
CA GLU A 329 21.51 -2.10 -51.52
C GLU A 329 21.06 -2.53 -52.91
N LYS A 330 19.85 -2.10 -53.27
CA LYS A 330 19.26 -2.31 -54.62
C LYS A 330 18.86 -1.00 -55.27
N LEU A 331 18.42 -0.03 -54.49
CA LEU A 331 17.95 1.26 -54.94
C LEU A 331 18.38 2.35 -53.94
N ARG A 332 18.87 3.45 -54.48
CA ARG A 332 19.21 4.67 -53.75
C ARG A 332 18.56 5.87 -54.40
N ILE A 333 18.00 6.77 -53.60
CA ILE A 333 17.65 8.12 -53.98
C ILE A 333 18.60 9.04 -53.25
N ASP A 334 19.55 9.63 -53.94
CA ASP A 334 20.57 10.48 -53.32
C ASP A 334 20.04 11.85 -52.89
N SER A 335 20.83 12.61 -52.18
CA SER A 335 20.50 13.95 -51.67
C SER A 335 20.19 14.96 -52.77
N THR A 336 20.58 14.70 -54.04
CA THR A 336 20.26 15.54 -55.22
C THR A 336 18.98 15.12 -55.93
N GLY A 337 18.37 13.99 -55.55
CA GLY A 337 17.20 13.41 -56.16
C GLY A 337 17.51 12.47 -57.33
N GLN A 338 18.77 12.09 -57.55
CA GLN A 338 19.11 11.07 -58.51
C GLN A 338 18.69 9.68 -58.01
N VAL A 339 18.08 8.88 -58.86
CA VAL A 339 17.72 7.50 -58.59
C VAL A 339 18.76 6.58 -59.19
N THR A 340 19.41 5.78 -58.34
CA THR A 340 20.43 4.81 -58.76
C THR A 340 19.95 3.41 -58.43
N PHE A 341 19.95 2.51 -59.39
CA PHE A 341 19.86 1.08 -59.17
C PHE A 341 21.27 0.56 -59.01
N ALA A 342 21.52 -0.21 -57.93
CA ALA A 342 22.85 -0.67 -57.60
C ALA A 342 23.48 -1.49 -58.72
N ASP A 343 24.82 -1.51 -58.77
CA ASP A 343 25.57 -2.25 -59.75
C ASP A 343 25.30 -3.77 -59.72
N GLY A 344 25.36 -4.41 -60.93
CA GLY A 344 25.21 -5.85 -61.11
C GLY A 344 24.04 -6.27 -62.00
N ALA A 345 23.44 -7.40 -61.69
CA ALA A 345 22.36 -7.99 -62.47
C ALA A 345 20.97 -7.49 -62.03
N ILE A 346 20.82 -6.16 -61.87
CA ILE A 346 19.52 -5.55 -61.53
C ILE A 346 18.85 -5.06 -62.81
N ASP A 347 17.68 -5.63 -63.12
CA ASP A 347 16.83 -5.20 -64.25
C ASP A 347 15.74 -4.25 -63.77
N VAL A 348 15.53 -3.16 -64.50
CA VAL A 348 14.36 -2.30 -64.32
C VAL A 348 13.29 -2.76 -65.29
N ASN A 349 12.33 -3.53 -64.74
CA ASN A 349 11.20 -4.02 -65.56
C ASN A 349 9.99 -3.07 -65.41
N ILE A 350 9.66 -2.37 -66.50
CA ILE A 350 8.46 -1.55 -66.56
C ILE A 350 7.37 -2.37 -67.31
N ALA A 351 6.70 -3.25 -66.56
CA ALA A 351 5.77 -4.23 -67.05
C ALA A 351 4.56 -3.59 -67.88
N SER A 352 4.21 -2.34 -67.53
CA SER A 352 3.16 -1.59 -68.24
C SER A 352 3.63 -0.87 -69.47
N HIS A 353 4.91 -1.04 -69.90
CA HIS A 353 5.43 -0.36 -71.09
C HIS A 353 4.95 -1.08 -72.39
N ASP A 354 3.85 -0.57 -72.99
CA ASP A 354 3.14 -1.16 -74.12
C ASP A 354 2.99 -0.20 -75.35
N GLY A 355 3.65 0.95 -75.32
CA GLY A 355 3.51 2.00 -76.29
C GLY A 355 2.37 2.99 -76.01
N SER A 356 1.48 2.68 -75.06
CA SER A 356 0.41 3.59 -74.61
C SER A 356 0.67 4.02 -73.15
N ASN A 357 1.33 3.17 -72.39
CA ASN A 357 1.76 3.39 -70.98
C ASN A 357 3.24 3.05 -70.82
N GLY A 358 3.87 3.41 -69.69
CA GLY A 358 5.20 3.00 -69.32
C GLY A 358 6.21 4.14 -69.21
N LEU A 359 7.43 3.95 -69.70
CA LEU A 359 8.53 4.90 -69.56
C LEU A 359 8.23 6.24 -70.23
N LYS A 360 8.37 7.33 -69.47
CA LYS A 360 8.32 8.71 -69.99
C LYS A 360 9.68 9.38 -69.80
N LEU A 361 10.16 10.07 -70.85
CA LEU A 361 11.36 10.90 -70.74
C LEU A 361 10.97 12.36 -71.00
N GLY A 362 11.27 13.24 -70.03
CA GLY A 362 10.85 14.64 -70.10
C GLY A 362 9.33 14.81 -70.20
N GLY A 363 8.53 13.94 -69.62
CA GLY A 363 7.07 13.92 -69.69
C GLY A 363 6.51 13.25 -70.91
N THR A 364 7.33 12.92 -71.91
CA THR A 364 6.94 12.28 -73.17
C THR A 364 7.04 10.76 -73.05
N LEU A 365 5.96 10.05 -73.42
CA LEU A 365 5.95 8.60 -73.40
C LEU A 365 6.90 8.05 -74.51
N VAL A 366 7.78 7.12 -74.09
CA VAL A 366 8.55 6.30 -75.05
C VAL A 366 7.58 5.29 -75.66
N THR A 367 7.19 5.48 -76.92
CA THR A 367 6.24 4.59 -77.58
C THR A 367 6.92 3.34 -78.18
N ALA A 368 8.25 3.32 -78.22
CA ALA A 368 8.99 2.18 -78.76
C ALA A 368 8.92 0.98 -77.76
N THR A 369 8.46 -0.16 -78.27
CA THR A 369 8.50 -1.42 -77.56
C THR A 369 9.94 -1.90 -77.33
N ALA A 370 10.18 -2.81 -76.43
CA ALA A 370 11.49 -3.42 -76.19
C ALA A 370 12.07 -4.02 -77.48
N ALA A 371 11.22 -4.64 -78.34
CA ALA A 371 11.63 -5.17 -79.60
C ALA A 371 12.12 -4.05 -80.55
N ASN A 372 11.42 -2.89 -80.53
CA ASN A 372 11.81 -1.75 -81.41
C ASN A 372 13.11 -1.08 -80.94
N LEU A 373 13.27 -0.92 -79.62
CA LEU A 373 14.52 -0.39 -79.03
C LEU A 373 15.71 -1.29 -79.31
N ASN A 374 15.55 -2.59 -79.19
CA ASN A 374 16.59 -3.56 -79.51
C ASN A 374 16.90 -3.62 -81.03
N ALA A 375 15.87 -3.45 -81.86
CA ALA A 375 16.04 -3.42 -83.29
C ALA A 375 16.78 -2.17 -83.83
N THR A 376 16.57 -0.98 -83.19
CA THR A 376 17.28 0.26 -83.54
C THR A 376 18.78 0.19 -83.35
N ARG A 377 19.27 -0.63 -82.42
CA ARG A 377 20.68 -0.86 -82.18
C ARG A 377 21.35 -1.62 -83.37
N THR A 378 20.64 -2.53 -84.02
CA THR A 378 21.15 -3.31 -85.12
C THR A 378 20.94 -2.58 -86.49
N THR A 379 19.86 -1.82 -86.62
CA THR A 379 19.54 -1.09 -87.85
C THR A 379 20.32 0.20 -88.01
N ALA A 380 20.70 0.89 -86.94
CA ALA A 380 21.52 2.12 -87.05
C ALA A 380 22.92 1.86 -87.64
N THR A 381 23.50 0.69 -87.39
CA THR A 381 24.79 0.27 -88.02
C THR A 381 24.61 -0.18 -89.43
N THR A 382 23.49 -0.85 -89.72
CA THR A 382 23.21 -1.32 -91.11
C THR A 382 22.72 -0.16 -92.02
N GLY A 383 21.91 0.74 -91.49
CA GLY A 383 21.44 1.91 -92.20
C GLY A 383 22.53 2.91 -92.58
N LYS A 384 23.51 3.16 -91.71
CA LYS A 384 24.70 3.95 -91.98
C LYS A 384 25.61 3.26 -93.02
N ALA A 385 25.71 1.96 -92.95
CA ALA A 385 26.49 1.18 -93.92
C ALA A 385 25.83 1.21 -95.32
N ILE A 386 24.50 1.11 -95.35
CA ILE A 386 23.75 1.20 -96.61
C ILE A 386 23.81 2.65 -97.21
N ALA A 387 23.68 3.67 -96.35
CA ALA A 387 23.77 5.06 -96.77
C ALA A 387 25.17 5.40 -97.30
N MET A 388 26.21 4.89 -96.69
CA MET A 388 27.57 5.04 -97.17
C MET A 388 27.81 4.27 -98.41
N ALA A 389 27.22 3.08 -98.60
CA ALA A 389 27.36 2.31 -99.82
C ALA A 389 26.60 2.98 -101.04
N ILE A 390 25.51 3.71 -100.80
CA ILE A 390 24.79 4.47 -101.82
C ILE A 390 25.48 5.77 -102.22
N VAL A 391 26.19 6.39 -101.28
CA VAL A 391 26.86 7.68 -101.49
C VAL A 391 28.25 7.52 -102.12
N PHE A 392 28.89 6.41 -101.88
CA PHE A 392 30.25 6.16 -102.33
C PHE A 392 30.43 4.93 -103.21
N GLY A 393 29.35 4.22 -103.58
CA GLY A 393 29.32 3.08 -104.50
C GLY A 393 29.21 3.46 -105.98
#